data_cd83f3d4e0050187e9de19188da513f7
#
_entry.id   cd83f3d4e0050187e9de19188da513f7
#
_cell.length_a   1.000
_cell.length_b   1.000
_cell.length_c   1.000
_cell.angle_alpha   90.00
_cell.angle_beta   90.00
_cell.angle_gamma   90.00
#
_symmetry.space_group_name_H-M   'P 1'
#
loop_
_entity.id
_entity.type
_entity.pdbx_description
1 polymer ?
#
loop_
_entity_poly.entity_id
_entity_poly.type
_entity_poly.pdbx_seq_one_letter_code
_entity_poly.pdbx_strand_id
1 'polypeptide(L)'
;MKKREGRRRRKKMGIRKLTAIYVAVVAICACAAGGGIWWAFWLNDRTSQTAQLETATTEETEEPQIQEELAETEAESETETETEEPEVYVELTEENRAHFVQVESCEIQPGSGTFTLKASVEEKPASDDDNFYLLEMNMYDTELNQDAESIATVPKDKEFSLQAGVNENQTDSRLYSKFVVAVKLDGEYVPLCDPQYITNPEALAAYQGAFPSQESIKGILVDPMKLTGGELDDLGVHHAAYNIPISNILGETTNGNYPTIYYTYNGITYAFNGQRIAEYDHVFSILTQKGITITAILLNNKSAAQPQLIHPLSRDGSAYYYAFNTAEDAGIETMAAVGAFLAQRYRDGEHGTVMNWIVGNEVNVRSDWNYMQYVDLETYAREYANAVRVFYNSIKSMNANARVYVSMDQQWDRNLSSKNSYDVKDMLAEINRIVSAEGNIDWGLAHHPYAYPLDNTTFWNSSGKIRSLITASENTSIVTMENIQVVTDYLQRPEMLTAEGEVRPVILSELGYSSLDGEVNQAAAFAYAYYAADSNPYIDAMILSRQTDAAEEVAQGLALGLSTQSGRRKFIYDVFKNIDQPGAETYTEFAKSIIGINSWSEVIASR
;
A
#
# COMPACT_ATOMS: atom_id res chain seq x y z
N MET A 1 -56.02 30.71 29.74
CA MET A 1 -55.10 29.56 29.80
C MET A 1 -54.61 29.26 28.38
N LYS A 2 -53.42 29.69 28.03
CA LYS A 2 -52.79 29.40 26.73
C LYS A 2 -51.59 28.48 26.98
N LYS A 3 -51.67 27.22 26.52
CA LYS A 3 -50.55 26.26 26.50
C LYS A 3 -49.52 26.73 25.47
N ARG A 4 -48.30 26.98 25.90
CA ARG A 4 -47.11 27.16 25.04
C ARG A 4 -46.53 25.78 24.72
N GLU A 5 -46.68 25.30 23.49
CA GLU A 5 -45.92 24.21 22.93
C GLU A 5 -44.52 24.69 22.53
N GLY A 6 -43.52 24.22 23.21
CA GLY A 6 -42.10 24.46 22.86
C GLY A 6 -41.64 23.53 21.75
N ARG A 7 -41.67 23.98 20.50
CA ARG A 7 -41.00 23.31 19.38
C ARG A 7 -39.48 23.42 19.57
N ARG A 8 -38.80 22.33 19.95
CA ARG A 8 -37.34 22.21 19.82
C ARG A 8 -36.98 22.21 18.33
N ARG A 9 -36.44 23.31 17.83
CA ARG A 9 -35.78 23.39 16.54
C ARG A 9 -34.45 22.63 16.66
N ARG A 10 -34.34 21.40 16.14
CA ARG A 10 -33.04 20.77 15.79
C ARG A 10 -32.41 21.63 14.69
N LYS A 11 -31.29 22.30 14.99
CA LYS A 11 -30.45 22.97 13.99
C LYS A 11 -29.88 21.87 13.09
N LYS A 12 -30.29 21.85 11.82
CA LYS A 12 -29.61 21.02 10.80
C LYS A 12 -28.19 21.56 10.64
N MET A 13 -27.20 20.74 11.00
CA MET A 13 -25.80 21.02 10.76
C MET A 13 -25.55 21.01 9.24
N GLY A 14 -24.89 22.02 8.68
CA GLY A 14 -24.62 22.10 7.24
C GLY A 14 -23.58 21.06 6.81
N ILE A 15 -23.67 20.61 5.56
CA ILE A 15 -22.81 19.58 4.93
C ILE A 15 -21.31 19.85 5.16
N ARG A 16 -20.88 21.13 5.15
CA ARG A 16 -19.47 21.51 5.45
C ARG A 16 -19.02 21.18 6.87
N LYS A 17 -19.92 21.16 7.87
CA LYS A 17 -19.59 20.73 9.23
C LYS A 17 -19.51 19.21 9.36
N LEU A 18 -20.31 18.49 8.58
CA LEU A 18 -20.27 17.02 8.51
C LEU A 18 -18.98 16.52 7.87
N THR A 19 -18.51 17.15 6.79
CA THR A 19 -17.22 16.83 6.16
C THR A 19 -16.04 17.14 7.09
N ALA A 20 -16.09 18.27 7.82
CA ALA A 20 -15.06 18.60 8.80
C ALA A 20 -15.02 17.63 10.00
N ILE A 21 -16.17 17.07 10.39
CA ILE A 21 -16.26 16.05 11.43
C ILE A 21 -15.70 14.71 10.95
N TYR A 22 -16.00 14.32 9.72
CA TYR A 22 -15.44 13.11 9.09
C TYR A 22 -13.92 13.14 9.05
N VAL A 23 -13.38 14.23 8.55
CA VAL A 23 -11.92 14.47 8.45
C VAL A 23 -11.24 14.44 9.83
N ALA A 24 -11.85 15.02 10.86
CA ALA A 24 -11.29 15.05 12.20
C ALA A 24 -11.26 13.66 12.88
N VAL A 25 -12.21 12.79 12.56
CA VAL A 25 -12.37 11.47 13.21
C VAL A 25 -11.32 10.47 12.77
N VAL A 26 -11.09 10.35 11.47
CA VAL A 26 -10.09 9.41 10.95
C VAL A 26 -8.66 9.82 11.37
N ALA A 27 -8.38 11.15 11.50
CA ALA A 27 -7.10 11.66 12.00
C ALA A 27 -6.77 11.23 13.43
N ILE A 28 -7.77 11.21 14.27
CA ILE A 28 -7.60 10.91 15.70
C ILE A 28 -7.39 9.41 15.91
N CYS A 29 -7.99 8.56 15.08
CA CYS A 29 -7.70 7.13 15.04
C CYS A 29 -6.21 6.85 14.83
N ALA A 30 -5.56 7.62 13.94
CA ALA A 30 -4.15 7.50 13.65
C ALA A 30 -3.23 8.07 14.76
N CYS A 31 -3.64 9.16 15.44
CA CYS A 31 -2.85 9.77 16.51
C CYS A 31 -2.95 9.02 17.85
N ALA A 32 -4.08 8.41 18.17
CA ALA A 32 -4.28 7.68 19.42
C ALA A 32 -3.43 6.40 19.52
N ALA A 33 -3.14 5.74 18.38
CA ALA A 33 -2.23 4.60 18.35
C ALA A 33 -0.79 4.98 18.77
N GLY A 34 -0.31 6.19 18.42
CA GLY A 34 1.03 6.67 18.81
C GLY A 34 1.15 7.13 20.25
N GLY A 35 0.09 7.65 20.87
CA GLY A 35 0.10 8.18 22.26
C GLY A 35 -0.06 7.11 23.36
N GLY A 36 -0.82 6.05 23.07
CA GLY A 36 -1.09 4.96 24.02
C GLY A 36 0.13 4.09 24.34
N ILE A 37 1.07 3.99 23.41
CA ILE A 37 2.31 3.22 23.55
C ILE A 37 3.21 3.81 24.66
N TRP A 38 3.23 5.12 24.80
CA TRP A 38 4.09 5.79 25.79
C TRP A 38 3.76 5.42 27.24
N TRP A 39 2.48 5.15 27.54
CA TRP A 39 2.01 4.83 28.89
C TRP A 39 2.19 3.34 29.23
N ALA A 40 2.12 2.45 28.25
CA ALA A 40 2.27 1.00 28.45
C ALA A 40 3.70 0.60 28.83
N PHE A 41 4.69 1.23 28.21
CA PHE A 41 6.10 0.96 28.52
C PHE A 41 6.51 1.40 29.94
N TRP A 42 5.90 2.46 30.45
CA TRP A 42 6.21 2.97 31.80
C TRP A 42 5.77 2.03 32.93
N LEU A 43 4.79 1.18 32.69
CA LEU A 43 4.27 0.22 33.68
C LEU A 43 5.01 -1.13 33.66
N ASN A 44 5.67 -1.51 32.57
CA ASN A 44 6.26 -2.84 32.38
C ASN A 44 7.74 -2.94 32.79
N ASP A 45 8.41 -1.83 33.08
CA ASP A 45 9.84 -1.76 33.44
C ASP A 45 10.17 -2.33 34.84
N ARG A 46 9.20 -2.97 35.49
CA ARG A 46 9.38 -3.55 36.85
C ARG A 46 9.53 -5.07 36.90
N THR A 47 9.43 -5.78 35.78
CA THR A 47 9.55 -7.25 35.81
C THR A 47 10.25 -7.78 34.56
N SER A 48 11.55 -7.88 34.56
CA SER A 48 12.31 -8.93 33.84
C SER A 48 13.80 -8.81 34.14
N GLN A 49 14.27 -9.64 35.00
CA GLN A 49 15.70 -10.01 35.05
C GLN A 49 15.86 -11.46 34.58
N THR A 50 16.90 -11.65 33.76
CA THR A 50 17.68 -12.87 33.52
C THR A 50 17.16 -13.97 32.60
N ALA A 51 17.88 -14.18 31.51
CA ALA A 51 18.53 -15.47 31.17
C ALA A 51 19.65 -15.26 30.15
N GLN A 52 20.78 -15.93 30.40
CA GLN A 52 22.05 -15.79 29.67
C GLN A 52 22.19 -16.80 28.53
N LEU A 53 23.08 -16.41 27.60
CA LEU A 53 23.68 -17.13 26.47
C LEU A 53 24.18 -18.55 26.74
N GLU A 54 24.16 -19.36 25.71
CA GLU A 54 25.24 -20.31 25.39
C GLU A 54 25.49 -20.40 23.87
N THR A 55 26.74 -20.34 23.52
CA THR A 55 27.37 -20.42 22.18
C THR A 55 27.67 -21.86 21.81
N ALA A 56 27.55 -22.24 20.54
CA ALA A 56 28.23 -23.41 19.99
C ALA A 56 28.68 -23.18 18.54
N THR A 57 29.84 -23.67 18.31
CA THR A 57 30.82 -23.50 17.24
C THR A 57 30.55 -24.32 15.95
N THR A 58 31.04 -23.74 14.86
CA THR A 58 31.39 -24.23 13.50
C THR A 58 31.81 -25.70 13.32
N GLU A 59 31.43 -26.27 12.17
CA GLU A 59 32.21 -27.28 11.43
C GLU A 59 32.05 -27.06 9.92
N GLU A 60 33.21 -27.02 9.24
CA GLU A 60 33.42 -26.98 7.79
C GLU A 60 33.21 -28.39 7.18
N THR A 61 32.74 -28.46 5.94
CA THR A 61 33.00 -29.60 5.08
C THR A 61 33.06 -29.23 3.59
N GLU A 62 34.01 -29.87 2.93
CA GLU A 62 34.65 -29.66 1.64
C GLU A 62 33.75 -29.90 0.40
N GLU A 63 34.13 -29.22 -0.69
CA GLU A 63 33.70 -29.47 -2.09
C GLU A 63 34.26 -30.79 -2.66
N PRO A 64 33.66 -31.32 -3.71
CA PRO A 64 34.40 -32.02 -4.74
C PRO A 64 34.25 -31.42 -6.14
N GLN A 65 35.37 -31.19 -6.77
CA GLN A 65 35.57 -30.86 -8.18
C GLN A 65 35.20 -32.03 -9.10
N ILE A 66 34.60 -31.73 -10.27
CA ILE A 66 34.57 -32.64 -11.41
C ILE A 66 35.05 -31.90 -12.66
N GLN A 67 35.96 -32.59 -13.37
CA GLN A 67 36.72 -32.16 -14.54
C GLN A 67 35.88 -32.15 -15.82
N GLU A 68 36.24 -31.23 -16.71
CA GLU A 68 35.86 -31.15 -18.12
C GLU A 68 36.42 -32.31 -18.94
N GLU A 69 35.64 -32.71 -19.95
CA GLU A 69 36.16 -33.46 -21.11
C GLU A 69 35.59 -32.82 -22.39
N LEU A 70 36.50 -32.27 -23.18
CA LEU A 70 36.28 -31.67 -24.50
C LEU A 70 36.16 -32.75 -25.58
N ALA A 71 35.18 -32.66 -26.42
CA ALA A 71 35.14 -33.37 -27.70
C ALA A 71 34.88 -32.39 -28.85
N GLU A 72 35.92 -32.13 -29.62
CA GLU A 72 35.85 -31.44 -30.91
C GLU A 72 35.16 -32.33 -31.94
N THR A 73 34.22 -31.73 -32.70
CA THR A 73 33.74 -32.30 -33.97
C THR A 73 33.71 -31.16 -34.99
N GLU A 74 34.63 -31.22 -35.94
CA GLU A 74 34.63 -30.38 -37.15
C GLU A 74 33.43 -30.79 -38.04
N ALA A 75 32.67 -29.81 -38.46
CA ALA A 75 31.71 -29.92 -39.57
C ALA A 75 31.93 -28.76 -40.55
N GLU A 76 32.26 -29.12 -41.74
CA GLU A 76 32.41 -28.18 -42.87
C GLU A 76 31.13 -27.42 -43.14
N SER A 77 31.21 -26.08 -43.16
CA SER A 77 30.12 -25.17 -43.49
C SER A 77 30.16 -24.84 -45.01
N GLU A 78 29.16 -25.27 -45.73
CA GLU A 78 28.82 -24.68 -47.04
C GLU A 78 28.30 -23.26 -46.84
N THR A 79 28.98 -22.28 -47.41
CA THR A 79 28.62 -20.87 -47.39
C THR A 79 27.51 -20.65 -48.42
N GLU A 80 26.26 -20.70 -48.01
CA GLU A 80 25.17 -20.03 -48.77
C GLU A 80 25.33 -18.53 -48.57
N THR A 81 25.57 -17.83 -49.66
CA THR A 81 25.55 -16.36 -49.70
C THR A 81 24.07 -15.95 -49.70
N GLU A 82 23.52 -15.70 -48.53
CA GLU A 82 22.27 -14.97 -48.39
C GLU A 82 22.51 -13.56 -48.95
N THR A 83 21.76 -13.18 -49.98
CA THR A 83 21.62 -11.80 -50.44
C THR A 83 20.81 -11.08 -49.37
N GLU A 84 21.47 -10.32 -48.50
CA GLU A 84 20.79 -9.43 -47.54
C GLU A 84 19.91 -8.47 -48.35
N GLU A 85 18.59 -8.50 -48.09
CA GLU A 85 17.67 -7.45 -48.54
C GLU A 85 18.13 -6.12 -47.92
N PRO A 86 18.06 -4.99 -48.66
CA PRO A 86 18.50 -3.72 -48.10
C PRO A 86 17.67 -3.40 -46.84
N GLU A 87 18.34 -3.19 -45.71
CA GLU A 87 17.70 -2.77 -44.46
C GLU A 87 16.93 -1.46 -44.68
N VAL A 88 15.63 -1.47 -44.34
CA VAL A 88 14.75 -0.31 -44.43
C VAL A 88 14.75 0.40 -43.09
N TYR A 89 15.16 1.67 -43.08
CA TYR A 89 15.11 2.53 -41.91
C TYR A 89 13.94 3.50 -42.00
N VAL A 90 13.20 3.68 -40.91
CA VAL A 90 12.04 4.58 -40.82
C VAL A 90 12.46 5.89 -40.15
N GLU A 91 12.07 7.02 -40.77
CA GLU A 91 12.32 8.35 -40.21
C GLU A 91 11.51 8.55 -38.91
N LEU A 92 12.17 9.11 -37.90
CA LEU A 92 11.55 9.50 -36.63
C LEU A 92 10.83 10.85 -36.78
N THR A 93 9.57 10.89 -36.38
CA THR A 93 8.73 12.09 -36.34
C THR A 93 8.29 12.37 -34.89
N GLU A 94 7.81 13.58 -34.63
CA GLU A 94 7.25 13.88 -33.31
C GLU A 94 6.07 12.95 -32.91
N GLU A 95 5.34 12.45 -33.89
CA GLU A 95 4.16 11.61 -33.70
C GLU A 95 4.54 10.14 -33.37
N ASN A 96 5.60 9.58 -34.01
CA ASN A 96 5.93 8.16 -33.85
C ASN A 96 7.02 7.88 -32.81
N ARG A 97 7.90 8.84 -32.49
CA ARG A 97 9.10 8.60 -31.68
C ARG A 97 8.80 8.10 -30.26
N ALA A 98 7.74 8.62 -29.60
CA ALA A 98 7.45 8.32 -28.19
C ALA A 98 7.04 6.86 -27.93
N HIS A 99 6.55 6.15 -28.97
CA HIS A 99 6.09 4.76 -28.90
C HIS A 99 6.71 3.89 -30.00
N PHE A 100 7.89 4.28 -30.48
CA PHE A 100 8.57 3.58 -31.56
C PHE A 100 9.10 2.22 -31.09
N VAL A 101 9.61 2.16 -29.88
CA VAL A 101 10.07 0.93 -29.22
C VAL A 101 8.98 0.40 -28.30
N GLN A 102 8.63 -0.86 -28.47
CA GLN A 102 7.78 -1.59 -27.55
C GLN A 102 8.66 -2.30 -26.52
N VAL A 103 8.57 -1.87 -25.26
CA VAL A 103 9.26 -2.54 -24.15
C VAL A 103 8.42 -3.73 -23.68
N GLU A 104 9.04 -4.91 -23.64
CA GLU A 104 8.40 -6.15 -23.22
C GLU A 104 8.60 -6.41 -21.73
N SER A 105 9.80 -6.12 -21.20
CA SER A 105 10.13 -6.27 -19.78
C SER A 105 11.35 -5.41 -19.39
N CYS A 106 11.40 -5.05 -18.10
CA CYS A 106 12.57 -4.46 -17.45
C CYS A 106 12.77 -5.15 -16.11
N GLU A 107 13.58 -6.22 -16.09
CA GLU A 107 13.63 -7.16 -14.98
C GLU A 107 15.05 -7.51 -14.53
N ILE A 108 15.21 -7.68 -13.22
CA ILE A 108 16.42 -8.17 -12.60
C ILE A 108 16.61 -9.64 -12.97
N GLN A 109 17.83 -9.99 -13.35
CA GLN A 109 18.22 -11.37 -13.57
C GLN A 109 18.69 -11.99 -12.24
N PRO A 110 17.97 -12.99 -11.70
CA PRO A 110 18.26 -13.53 -10.39
C PRO A 110 19.73 -13.97 -10.25
N GLY A 111 20.39 -13.53 -9.18
CA GLY A 111 21.76 -13.88 -8.84
C GLY A 111 22.86 -13.25 -9.72
N SER A 112 22.51 -12.44 -10.74
CA SER A 112 23.51 -11.82 -11.63
C SER A 112 23.96 -10.42 -11.18
N GLY A 113 23.17 -9.74 -10.34
CA GLY A 113 23.37 -8.33 -10.00
C GLY A 113 23.08 -7.36 -11.16
N THR A 114 22.45 -7.85 -12.24
CA THR A 114 22.07 -7.05 -13.42
C THR A 114 20.57 -7.09 -13.65
N PHE A 115 20.07 -6.09 -14.37
CA PHE A 115 18.73 -6.11 -14.96
C PHE A 115 18.83 -6.09 -16.49
N THR A 116 17.80 -6.57 -17.16
CA THR A 116 17.67 -6.59 -18.60
C THR A 116 16.38 -5.90 -19.02
N LEU A 117 16.47 -4.91 -19.89
CA LEU A 117 15.36 -4.35 -20.62
C LEU A 117 15.27 -5.07 -21.96
N LYS A 118 14.17 -5.79 -22.20
CA LYS A 118 13.85 -6.45 -23.48
C LYS A 118 12.86 -5.59 -24.24
N ALA A 119 13.12 -5.42 -25.52
CA ALA A 119 12.29 -4.56 -26.36
C ALA A 119 12.31 -5.01 -27.83
N SER A 120 11.30 -4.55 -28.57
CA SER A 120 11.18 -4.78 -30.01
C SER A 120 10.77 -3.51 -30.76
N VAL A 121 11.03 -3.53 -32.06
CA VAL A 121 10.59 -2.52 -33.05
C VAL A 121 10.05 -3.22 -34.29
N GLU A 122 9.03 -2.66 -34.91
CA GLU A 122 8.51 -3.17 -36.17
C GLU A 122 9.55 -2.97 -37.30
N GLU A 123 10.16 -1.79 -37.34
CA GLU A 123 11.20 -1.39 -38.30
C GLU A 123 12.32 -0.65 -37.57
N LYS A 124 13.54 -0.66 -38.11
CA LYS A 124 14.69 0.04 -37.54
C LYS A 124 14.53 1.57 -37.72
N PRO A 125 14.74 2.39 -36.66
CA PRO A 125 14.68 3.84 -36.78
C PRO A 125 15.91 4.41 -37.49
N ALA A 126 15.74 5.40 -38.35
CA ALA A 126 16.84 6.19 -38.91
C ALA A 126 17.47 7.03 -37.77
N SER A 127 18.79 7.02 -37.68
CA SER A 127 19.55 7.82 -36.72
C SER A 127 21.02 7.99 -37.16
N ASP A 128 21.83 8.66 -36.35
CA ASP A 128 23.22 8.99 -36.69
C ASP A 128 24.11 7.74 -36.79
N ASP A 129 23.78 6.69 -36.05
CA ASP A 129 24.50 5.43 -36.04
C ASP A 129 23.55 4.23 -35.95
N ASP A 130 24.11 3.01 -35.93
CA ASP A 130 23.33 1.78 -35.92
C ASP A 130 23.22 1.18 -34.53
N ASN A 131 22.94 2.02 -33.48
CA ASN A 131 22.84 1.57 -32.10
C ASN A 131 21.55 2.03 -31.42
N PHE A 132 21.05 1.19 -30.48
CA PHE A 132 20.16 1.59 -29.41
C PHE A 132 20.96 1.84 -28.12
N TYR A 133 20.54 2.84 -27.37
CA TYR A 133 21.15 3.29 -26.11
C TYR A 133 20.16 3.16 -24.98
N LEU A 134 20.61 2.64 -23.83
CA LEU A 134 19.86 2.66 -22.57
C LEU A 134 20.34 3.83 -21.73
N LEU A 135 19.43 4.71 -21.38
CA LEU A 135 19.71 5.90 -20.56
C LEU A 135 18.97 5.80 -19.24
N GLU A 136 19.64 6.23 -18.18
CA GLU A 136 19.11 6.28 -16.82
C GLU A 136 18.59 7.68 -16.52
N MET A 137 17.44 7.75 -15.83
CA MET A 137 16.81 8.99 -15.37
C MET A 137 16.45 8.86 -13.88
N ASN A 138 16.50 9.96 -13.14
CA ASN A 138 15.92 9.99 -11.80
C ASN A 138 14.39 9.88 -11.86
N MET A 139 13.78 9.39 -10.80
CA MET A 139 12.33 9.24 -10.69
C MET A 139 11.55 10.53 -11.00
N TYR A 140 12.06 11.68 -10.57
CA TYR A 140 11.44 13.00 -10.74
C TYR A 140 11.81 13.73 -12.04
N ASP A 141 12.73 13.19 -12.84
CA ASP A 141 13.11 13.82 -14.12
C ASP A 141 11.94 13.73 -15.12
N THR A 142 11.62 14.83 -15.76
CA THR A 142 10.60 14.92 -16.81
C THR A 142 11.20 14.92 -18.21
N GLU A 143 12.49 15.21 -18.31
CA GLU A 143 13.23 15.30 -19.57
C GLU A 143 14.54 14.53 -19.46
N LEU A 144 15.01 14.01 -20.60
CA LEU A 144 16.26 13.27 -20.68
C LEU A 144 17.45 14.25 -20.58
N ASN A 145 18.40 13.92 -19.72
CA ASN A 145 19.66 14.66 -19.66
C ASN A 145 20.52 14.31 -20.88
N GLN A 146 20.75 15.27 -21.77
CA GLN A 146 21.52 15.10 -23.01
C GLN A 146 23.03 14.87 -22.77
N ASP A 147 23.54 15.26 -21.59
CA ASP A 147 24.93 15.05 -21.20
C ASP A 147 25.14 13.69 -20.48
N ALA A 148 24.06 12.90 -20.28
CA ALA A 148 24.16 11.60 -19.62
C ALA A 148 24.91 10.60 -20.50
N GLU A 149 25.74 9.77 -19.86
CA GLU A 149 26.34 8.59 -20.53
C GLU A 149 25.32 7.45 -20.57
N SER A 150 25.27 6.74 -21.71
CA SER A 150 24.44 5.54 -21.82
C SER A 150 25.00 4.43 -20.92
N ILE A 151 24.11 3.74 -20.18
CA ILE A 151 24.48 2.64 -19.28
C ILE A 151 24.59 1.29 -20.01
N ALA A 152 24.00 1.19 -21.21
CA ALA A 152 24.17 0.06 -22.12
C ALA A 152 23.96 0.52 -23.57
N THR A 153 24.58 -0.22 -24.52
CA THR A 153 24.46 0.05 -25.96
C THR A 153 24.46 -1.28 -26.70
N VAL A 154 23.56 -1.44 -27.67
CA VAL A 154 23.47 -2.62 -28.53
C VAL A 154 23.25 -2.17 -30.00
N PRO A 155 23.74 -2.94 -31.00
CA PRO A 155 23.36 -2.73 -32.38
C PRO A 155 21.84 -2.80 -32.59
N LYS A 156 21.31 -2.04 -33.55
CA LYS A 156 19.90 -2.08 -33.90
C LYS A 156 19.52 -3.45 -34.48
N ASP A 157 18.53 -4.06 -33.82
CA ASP A 157 17.81 -5.23 -34.32
C ASP A 157 16.32 -5.08 -34.03
N LYS A 158 15.46 -5.87 -34.68
CA LYS A 158 14.02 -5.84 -34.46
C LYS A 158 13.63 -6.31 -33.06
N GLU A 159 14.37 -7.28 -32.52
CA GLU A 159 14.29 -7.72 -31.12
C GLU A 159 15.66 -7.50 -30.50
N PHE A 160 15.71 -6.84 -29.35
CA PHE A 160 16.97 -6.54 -28.67
C PHE A 160 16.85 -6.52 -27.15
N SER A 161 18.00 -6.61 -26.49
CA SER A 161 18.08 -6.59 -25.03
C SER A 161 19.22 -5.71 -24.58
N LEU A 162 18.94 -4.79 -23.67
CA LEU A 162 19.91 -3.90 -23.04
C LEU A 162 20.10 -4.32 -21.58
N GLN A 163 21.34 -4.60 -21.17
CA GLN A 163 21.67 -5.08 -19.84
C GLN A 163 22.57 -4.11 -19.09
N ALA A 164 22.25 -3.84 -17.81
CA ALA A 164 23.07 -3.00 -16.94
C ALA A 164 23.07 -3.53 -15.49
N GLY A 165 24.05 -3.08 -14.69
CA GLY A 165 24.11 -3.41 -13.27
C GLY A 165 22.99 -2.77 -12.46
N VAL A 166 22.39 -3.49 -11.50
CA VAL A 166 21.44 -2.94 -10.52
C VAL A 166 22.17 -2.08 -9.48
N ASN A 167 23.44 -2.37 -9.23
CA ASN A 167 24.26 -1.72 -8.20
C ASN A 167 23.64 -1.80 -6.80
N GLU A 168 23.15 -3.00 -6.44
CA GLU A 168 22.49 -3.24 -5.16
C GLU A 168 23.39 -2.82 -3.99
N ASN A 169 22.80 -2.17 -2.98
CA ASN A 169 23.46 -1.66 -1.78
C ASN A 169 24.58 -0.63 -2.02
N GLN A 170 24.63 0.01 -3.19
CA GLN A 170 25.56 1.08 -3.54
C GLN A 170 24.83 2.42 -3.67
N THR A 171 25.56 3.52 -3.56
CA THR A 171 24.98 4.89 -3.66
C THR A 171 24.42 5.22 -5.03
N ASP A 172 24.81 4.48 -6.06
CA ASP A 172 24.31 4.55 -7.43
C ASP A 172 23.36 3.39 -7.76
N SER A 173 22.64 2.89 -6.75
CA SER A 173 21.65 1.82 -6.94
C SER A 173 20.54 2.26 -7.88
N ARG A 174 20.32 1.42 -8.90
CA ARG A 174 19.34 1.65 -9.97
C ARG A 174 17.94 1.12 -9.67
N LEU A 175 17.69 0.64 -8.45
CA LEU A 175 16.39 0.05 -8.08
C LEU A 175 15.24 1.08 -8.10
N TYR A 176 15.56 2.36 -8.04
CA TYR A 176 14.59 3.47 -8.02
C TYR A 176 14.69 4.38 -9.23
N SER A 177 15.61 4.08 -10.16
CA SER A 177 15.77 4.80 -11.42
C SER A 177 14.76 4.32 -12.46
N LYS A 178 14.48 5.16 -13.43
CA LYS A 178 13.75 4.80 -14.64
C LYS A 178 14.67 4.83 -15.87
N PHE A 179 14.35 4.02 -16.86
CA PHE A 179 15.19 3.75 -18.02
C PHE A 179 14.45 4.04 -19.31
N VAL A 180 15.16 4.62 -20.26
CA VAL A 180 14.61 4.96 -21.58
C VAL A 180 15.53 4.37 -22.66
N VAL A 181 14.90 3.76 -23.68
CA VAL A 181 15.60 3.38 -24.91
C VAL A 181 15.64 4.60 -25.83
N ALA A 182 16.83 4.92 -26.34
CA ALA A 182 17.03 6.06 -27.21
C ALA A 182 17.91 5.70 -28.41
N VAL A 183 17.90 6.57 -29.43
CA VAL A 183 18.91 6.65 -30.51
C VAL A 183 19.55 8.03 -30.51
N LYS A 184 20.63 8.21 -31.26
CA LYS A 184 21.21 9.54 -31.53
C LYS A 184 20.70 10.10 -32.83
N LEU A 185 20.24 11.36 -32.81
CA LEU A 185 19.84 12.12 -33.98
C LEU A 185 20.41 13.53 -33.88
N ASP A 186 21.19 13.94 -34.86
CA ASP A 186 21.94 15.22 -34.86
C ASP A 186 22.86 15.38 -33.62
N GLY A 187 23.36 14.26 -33.10
CA GLY A 187 24.24 14.20 -31.90
C GLY A 187 23.51 14.19 -30.55
N GLU A 188 22.19 14.33 -30.51
CA GLU A 188 21.36 14.33 -29.29
C GLU A 188 20.63 12.98 -29.11
N TYR A 189 20.38 12.58 -27.87
CA TYR A 189 19.58 11.41 -27.57
C TYR A 189 18.09 11.70 -27.76
N VAL A 190 17.42 10.89 -28.55
CA VAL A 190 15.98 10.94 -28.81
C VAL A 190 15.33 9.70 -28.18
N PRO A 191 14.47 9.86 -27.16
CA PRO A 191 13.78 8.73 -26.52
C PRO A 191 12.75 8.11 -27.46
N LEU A 192 12.65 6.78 -27.45
CA LEU A 192 11.81 5.98 -28.34
C LEU A 192 10.67 5.23 -27.62
N CYS A 193 10.59 5.32 -26.30
CA CYS A 193 9.56 4.71 -25.46
C CYS A 193 9.28 5.58 -24.22
N ASP A 194 8.18 5.32 -23.53
CA ASP A 194 7.98 5.81 -22.18
C ASP A 194 9.07 5.27 -21.23
N PRO A 195 9.48 6.03 -20.19
CA PRO A 195 10.43 5.56 -19.20
C PRO A 195 9.95 4.28 -18.49
N GLN A 196 10.83 3.32 -18.28
CA GLN A 196 10.53 2.04 -17.66
C GLN A 196 11.26 1.87 -16.34
N TYR A 197 10.58 1.29 -15.33
CA TYR A 197 11.20 0.89 -14.07
C TYR A 197 11.43 -0.63 -14.03
N ILE A 198 12.33 -1.05 -13.15
CA ILE A 198 12.44 -2.46 -12.77
C ILE A 198 11.13 -2.90 -12.10
N THR A 199 10.56 -4.03 -12.57
CA THR A 199 9.23 -4.51 -12.14
C THR A 199 9.28 -5.65 -11.13
N ASN A 200 10.40 -6.38 -11.02
CA ASN A 200 10.57 -7.58 -10.18
C ASN A 200 11.61 -7.43 -9.05
N PRO A 201 11.48 -6.45 -8.13
CA PRO A 201 12.45 -6.24 -7.05
C PRO A 201 12.60 -7.43 -6.12
N GLU A 202 11.61 -8.34 -6.04
CA GLU A 202 11.64 -9.59 -5.28
C GLU A 202 12.76 -10.55 -5.73
N ALA A 203 13.31 -10.37 -6.93
CA ALA A 203 14.48 -11.13 -7.40
C ALA A 203 15.75 -10.87 -6.56
N LEU A 204 15.80 -9.76 -5.80
CA LEU A 204 16.88 -9.44 -4.84
C LEU A 204 16.59 -10.00 -3.45
N ALA A 205 15.35 -10.42 -3.16
CA ALA A 205 14.96 -10.78 -1.80
C ALA A 205 15.64 -12.06 -1.32
N ALA A 206 16.38 -11.95 -0.21
CA ALA A 206 16.93 -13.12 0.48
C ALA A 206 15.84 -13.91 1.25
N TYR A 207 14.67 -13.31 1.54
CA TYR A 207 13.56 -13.93 2.24
C TYR A 207 12.36 -14.12 1.31
N GLN A 208 11.91 -15.36 1.20
CA GLN A 208 10.80 -15.77 0.32
C GLN A 208 9.75 -16.60 1.09
N GLY A 209 9.53 -16.28 2.38
CA GLY A 209 8.51 -16.94 3.20
C GLY A 209 7.13 -16.81 2.58
N ALA A 210 6.34 -17.90 2.64
CA ALA A 210 5.01 -17.92 2.05
C ALA A 210 4.08 -16.86 2.68
N PHE A 211 3.22 -16.26 1.87
CA PHE A 211 2.16 -15.41 2.37
C PHE A 211 1.20 -16.25 3.23
N PRO A 212 0.84 -15.81 4.47
CA PRO A 212 -0.02 -16.60 5.35
C PRO A 212 -1.43 -16.72 4.80
N SER A 213 -1.96 -17.93 4.84
CA SER A 213 -3.38 -18.19 4.55
C SER A 213 -4.18 -18.07 5.85
N GLN A 214 -5.31 -17.36 5.82
CA GLN A 214 -6.23 -17.23 6.94
C GLN A 214 -7.56 -17.92 6.62
N GLU A 215 -8.20 -18.50 7.64
CA GLU A 215 -9.52 -19.15 7.49
C GLU A 215 -10.68 -18.14 7.52
N SER A 216 -10.43 -16.90 7.93
CA SER A 216 -11.42 -15.84 8.08
C SER A 216 -10.83 -14.49 7.70
N ILE A 217 -11.66 -13.64 7.09
CA ILE A 217 -11.31 -12.24 6.77
C ILE A 217 -11.36 -11.31 8.01
N LYS A 218 -11.77 -11.85 9.17
CA LYS A 218 -12.05 -11.10 10.40
C LYS A 218 -10.79 -10.42 10.97
N GLY A 219 -10.78 -9.10 11.01
CA GLY A 219 -9.67 -8.29 11.48
C GLY A 219 -10.09 -7.14 12.39
N ILE A 220 -9.12 -6.58 13.11
CA ILE A 220 -9.34 -5.46 14.01
C ILE A 220 -8.13 -4.52 14.07
N LEU A 221 -8.39 -3.22 14.23
CA LEU A 221 -7.38 -2.25 14.65
C LEU A 221 -7.12 -2.47 16.15
N VAL A 222 -5.94 -3.02 16.47
CA VAL A 222 -5.61 -3.49 17.82
C VAL A 222 -5.34 -2.36 18.80
N ASP A 223 -5.73 -2.57 20.06
CA ASP A 223 -5.33 -1.75 21.19
C ASP A 223 -4.02 -2.32 21.78
N PRO A 224 -2.87 -1.62 21.68
CA PRO A 224 -1.59 -2.12 22.15
C PRO A 224 -1.58 -2.41 23.65
N MET A 225 -2.49 -1.82 24.44
CA MET A 225 -2.64 -2.07 25.87
C MET A 225 -3.31 -3.42 26.18
N LYS A 226 -3.93 -4.07 25.19
CA LYS A 226 -4.70 -5.31 25.37
C LYS A 226 -4.08 -6.53 24.70
N LEU A 227 -2.90 -6.40 24.07
CA LEU A 227 -2.27 -7.49 23.31
C LEU A 227 -2.01 -8.75 24.13
N THR A 228 -1.61 -8.61 25.41
CA THR A 228 -1.23 -9.73 26.29
C THR A 228 -2.40 -10.30 27.10
N GLY A 229 -3.58 -9.69 27.04
CA GLY A 229 -4.72 -10.02 27.91
C GLY A 229 -5.56 -11.23 27.49
N GLY A 230 -5.20 -11.95 26.41
CA GLY A 230 -5.99 -13.06 25.86
C GLY A 230 -7.28 -12.64 25.14
N GLU A 231 -7.57 -11.34 25.03
CA GLU A 231 -8.78 -10.83 24.38
C GLU A 231 -8.75 -11.08 22.87
N LEU A 232 -7.57 -10.98 22.22
CA LEU A 232 -7.44 -11.27 20.79
C LEU A 232 -7.72 -12.75 20.49
N ASP A 233 -7.29 -13.66 21.37
CA ASP A 233 -7.57 -15.10 21.25
C ASP A 233 -9.07 -15.36 21.48
N ASP A 234 -9.69 -14.72 22.50
CA ASP A 234 -11.12 -14.82 22.78
C ASP A 234 -11.97 -14.31 21.60
N LEU A 235 -11.53 -13.25 20.92
CA LEU A 235 -12.20 -12.68 19.75
C LEU A 235 -11.98 -13.49 18.46
N GLY A 236 -11.00 -14.39 18.41
CA GLY A 236 -10.63 -15.14 17.20
C GLY A 236 -10.21 -14.20 16.07
N VAL A 237 -9.23 -13.31 16.33
CA VAL A 237 -8.74 -12.34 15.35
C VAL A 237 -7.78 -13.02 14.38
N HIS A 238 -7.98 -12.84 13.07
CA HIS A 238 -7.14 -13.36 12.00
C HIS A 238 -6.27 -12.29 11.33
N HIS A 239 -6.73 -11.04 11.33
CA HIS A 239 -6.02 -9.91 10.73
C HIS A 239 -5.94 -8.74 11.72
N ALA A 240 -4.83 -8.01 11.71
CA ALA A 240 -4.68 -6.82 12.51
C ALA A 240 -4.00 -5.70 11.72
N ALA A 241 -4.47 -4.45 11.89
CA ALA A 241 -3.77 -3.29 11.35
C ALA A 241 -3.05 -2.50 12.44
N TYR A 242 -1.94 -1.85 12.08
CA TYR A 242 -1.19 -0.97 12.95
C TYR A 242 -0.47 0.14 12.20
N ASN A 243 -0.52 1.37 12.72
CA ASN A 243 0.03 2.56 12.08
C ASN A 243 1.52 2.74 12.38
N ILE A 244 2.31 3.09 11.37
CA ILE A 244 3.72 3.46 11.47
C ILE A 244 3.93 4.88 10.90
N PRO A 245 3.85 5.94 11.72
CA PRO A 245 4.31 7.26 11.31
C PRO A 245 5.84 7.23 11.09
N ILE A 246 6.28 7.24 9.82
CA ILE A 246 7.68 6.96 9.47
C ILE A 246 8.68 7.98 10.01
N SER A 247 8.29 9.24 10.17
CA SER A 247 9.16 10.24 10.77
C SER A 247 9.45 9.99 12.25
N ASN A 248 8.60 9.21 12.96
CA ASN A 248 8.76 8.95 14.39
C ASN A 248 9.78 7.84 14.67
N ILE A 249 10.02 6.95 13.70
CA ILE A 249 10.99 5.86 13.85
C ILE A 249 12.41 6.27 13.46
N LEU A 250 12.58 7.41 12.78
CA LEU A 250 13.89 7.93 12.37
C LEU A 250 14.50 8.80 13.47
N GLY A 251 15.83 8.78 13.53
CA GLY A 251 16.64 9.59 14.44
C GLY A 251 17.24 8.80 15.59
N GLU A 252 18.11 9.46 16.37
CA GLU A 252 18.78 8.84 17.50
C GLU A 252 17.87 8.79 18.73
N THR A 253 18.13 7.82 19.61
CA THR A 253 17.51 7.76 20.93
C THR A 253 18.49 8.17 22.02
N THR A 254 17.99 8.84 23.04
CA THR A 254 18.75 9.15 24.27
C THR A 254 18.52 8.09 25.35
N ASN A 255 17.64 7.11 25.14
CA ASN A 255 17.32 6.06 26.10
C ASN A 255 18.33 4.90 25.98
N GLY A 256 19.24 4.78 26.96
CA GLY A 256 20.27 3.75 26.95
C GLY A 256 19.78 2.29 27.01
N ASN A 257 18.51 2.05 27.42
CA ASN A 257 17.89 0.73 27.40
C ASN A 257 17.45 0.31 25.99
N TYR A 258 17.28 1.28 25.10
CA TYR A 258 16.86 1.08 23.72
C TYR A 258 17.81 1.85 22.79
N PRO A 259 19.00 1.31 22.52
CA PRO A 259 20.00 2.04 21.74
C PRO A 259 19.51 2.34 20.33
N THR A 260 20.05 3.40 19.74
CA THR A 260 19.85 3.73 18.33
C THR A 260 20.27 2.53 17.46
N ILE A 261 19.42 2.18 16.50
CA ILE A 261 19.71 1.14 15.51
C ILE A 261 20.24 1.86 14.26
N TYR A 262 21.51 1.57 13.91
CA TYR A 262 22.10 2.07 12.67
C TYR A 262 21.89 1.05 11.56
N TYR A 263 21.33 1.49 10.45
CA TYR A 263 21.06 0.66 9.28
C TYR A 263 21.68 1.31 8.04
N THR A 264 22.53 0.56 7.35
CA THR A 264 23.13 1.03 6.09
C THR A 264 22.34 0.47 4.92
N TYR A 265 21.88 1.36 4.07
CA TYR A 265 21.16 1.04 2.85
C TYR A 265 21.69 1.90 1.70
N ASN A 266 22.01 1.28 0.57
CA ASN A 266 22.63 1.93 -0.59
C ASN A 266 23.81 2.82 -0.21
N GLY A 267 24.71 2.31 0.65
CA GLY A 267 25.92 3.02 1.08
C GLY A 267 25.70 4.16 2.10
N ILE A 268 24.44 4.50 2.42
CA ILE A 268 24.10 5.56 3.38
C ILE A 268 23.64 4.94 4.70
N THR A 269 24.13 5.46 5.83
CA THR A 269 23.77 4.97 7.15
C THR A 269 22.67 5.85 7.77
N TYR A 270 21.55 5.23 8.10
CA TYR A 270 20.39 5.85 8.75
C TYR A 270 20.32 5.45 10.22
N ALA A 271 19.88 6.38 11.06
CA ALA A 271 19.63 6.15 12.48
C ALA A 271 18.14 5.89 12.70
N PHE A 272 17.80 4.77 13.31
CA PHE A 272 16.43 4.44 13.73
C PHE A 272 16.33 4.52 15.25
N ASN A 273 15.24 5.10 15.74
CA ASN A 273 14.99 5.27 17.17
C ASN A 273 14.68 3.92 17.82
N GLY A 274 15.66 3.35 18.52
CA GLY A 274 15.55 2.01 19.10
C GLY A 274 14.38 1.85 20.07
N GLN A 275 13.98 2.91 20.80
CA GLN A 275 12.82 2.86 21.68
C GLN A 275 11.52 2.72 20.87
N ARG A 276 11.37 3.50 19.79
CA ARG A 276 10.19 3.41 18.91
C ARG A 276 10.12 2.07 18.19
N ILE A 277 11.25 1.58 17.73
CA ILE A 277 11.31 0.26 17.09
C ILE A 277 10.94 -0.85 18.07
N ALA A 278 11.41 -0.80 19.33
CA ALA A 278 11.03 -1.79 20.35
C ALA A 278 9.52 -1.80 20.65
N GLU A 279 8.84 -0.65 20.52
CA GLU A 279 7.37 -0.57 20.64
C GLU A 279 6.68 -1.37 19.51
N TYR A 280 7.16 -1.26 18.27
CA TYR A 280 6.64 -2.05 17.13
C TYR A 280 7.01 -3.52 17.24
N ASP A 281 8.26 -3.85 17.65
CA ASP A 281 8.69 -5.22 17.91
C ASP A 281 7.74 -5.93 18.88
N HIS A 282 7.37 -5.25 19.96
CA HIS A 282 6.45 -5.80 20.96
C HIS A 282 5.06 -6.11 20.34
N VAL A 283 4.50 -5.18 19.57
CA VAL A 283 3.19 -5.36 18.92
C VAL A 283 3.25 -6.50 17.92
N PHE A 284 4.20 -6.44 16.99
CA PHE A 284 4.26 -7.38 15.87
C PHE A 284 4.68 -8.79 16.30
N SER A 285 5.57 -8.93 17.27
CA SER A 285 5.94 -10.24 17.82
C SER A 285 4.73 -10.94 18.45
N ILE A 286 3.92 -10.24 19.24
CA ILE A 286 2.74 -10.82 19.88
C ILE A 286 1.70 -11.23 18.83
N LEU A 287 1.42 -10.37 17.85
CA LEU A 287 0.45 -10.67 16.79
C LEU A 287 0.91 -11.89 15.97
N THR A 288 2.20 -11.94 15.62
CA THR A 288 2.78 -13.07 14.88
C THR A 288 2.71 -14.37 15.69
N GLN A 289 3.03 -14.34 16.98
CA GLN A 289 2.92 -15.52 17.86
C GLN A 289 1.49 -16.06 17.95
N LYS A 290 0.49 -15.20 17.75
CA LYS A 290 -0.93 -15.58 17.70
C LYS A 290 -1.40 -16.03 16.31
N GLY A 291 -0.53 -16.06 15.31
CA GLY A 291 -0.86 -16.42 13.92
C GLY A 291 -1.69 -15.36 13.19
N ILE A 292 -1.70 -14.12 13.68
CA ILE A 292 -2.47 -13.02 13.10
C ILE A 292 -1.67 -12.39 11.94
N THR A 293 -2.28 -12.24 10.78
CA THR A 293 -1.71 -11.54 9.63
C THR A 293 -1.70 -10.03 9.89
N ILE A 294 -0.52 -9.43 9.80
CA ILE A 294 -0.31 -8.02 10.15
C ILE A 294 -0.31 -7.16 8.90
N THR A 295 -1.09 -6.07 8.96
CA THR A 295 -1.13 -4.97 7.99
C THR A 295 -0.52 -3.72 8.64
N ALA A 296 0.64 -3.28 8.17
CA ALA A 296 1.27 -2.03 8.62
C ALA A 296 0.89 -0.88 7.69
N ILE A 297 0.53 0.26 8.27
CA ILE A 297 0.12 1.47 7.54
C ILE A 297 1.22 2.51 7.67
N LEU A 298 1.92 2.81 6.57
CA LEU A 298 3.01 3.77 6.52
C LEU A 298 2.44 5.18 6.37
N LEU A 299 2.65 6.03 7.37
CA LEU A 299 2.09 7.38 7.42
C LEU A 299 3.19 8.43 7.39
N ASN A 300 2.99 9.50 6.64
CA ASN A 300 3.94 10.60 6.52
C ASN A 300 3.49 11.83 7.30
N ASN A 301 3.83 11.89 8.57
CA ASN A 301 3.56 13.06 9.41
C ASN A 301 4.73 14.07 9.37
N LYS A 302 4.40 15.36 9.43
CA LYS A 302 5.39 16.43 9.38
C LYS A 302 6.26 16.45 10.64
N SER A 303 7.57 16.36 10.45
CA SER A 303 8.56 16.45 11.51
C SER A 303 9.65 17.44 11.14
N ALA A 304 10.00 18.32 12.06
CA ALA A 304 11.12 19.25 11.87
C ALA A 304 12.47 18.53 11.84
N ALA A 305 12.56 17.33 12.39
CA ALA A 305 13.77 16.51 12.39
C ALA A 305 13.94 15.71 11.08
N GLN A 306 12.87 15.54 10.31
CA GLN A 306 12.84 14.72 9.08
C GLN A 306 12.16 15.49 7.94
N PRO A 307 12.62 16.72 7.59
CA PRO A 307 11.97 17.54 6.58
C PRO A 307 12.04 16.95 5.17
N GLN A 308 13.03 16.11 4.89
CA GLN A 308 13.24 15.46 3.59
C GLN A 308 12.13 14.47 3.23
N LEU A 309 11.36 13.97 4.21
CA LEU A 309 10.22 13.08 3.94
C LEU A 309 9.02 13.80 3.32
N ILE A 310 8.94 15.14 3.48
CA ILE A 310 7.79 15.93 3.08
C ILE A 310 8.00 16.48 1.67
N HIS A 311 7.11 16.12 0.75
CA HIS A 311 7.13 16.61 -0.63
C HIS A 311 7.24 18.17 -0.68
N PRO A 312 8.02 18.77 -1.58
CA PRO A 312 8.19 20.21 -1.68
C PRO A 312 6.86 20.99 -1.71
N LEU A 313 5.88 20.53 -2.49
CA LEU A 313 4.53 21.12 -2.55
C LEU A 313 3.67 20.89 -1.29
N SER A 314 4.20 20.22 -0.27
CA SER A 314 3.49 19.91 0.96
C SER A 314 4.03 20.66 2.17
N ARG A 315 5.20 21.32 2.04
CA ARG A 315 5.94 21.90 3.17
C ARG A 315 5.21 23.04 3.87
N ASP A 316 4.42 23.84 3.14
CA ASP A 316 3.71 25.01 3.68
C ASP A 316 2.32 24.66 4.25
N GLY A 317 1.87 23.42 4.12
CA GLY A 317 0.54 22.99 4.56
C GLY A 317 0.43 22.68 6.05
N SER A 318 -0.83 22.55 6.48
CA SER A 318 -1.20 22.03 7.79
C SER A 318 -2.29 20.96 7.58
N ALA A 319 -1.91 19.71 7.76
CA ALA A 319 -2.76 18.54 7.61
C ALA A 319 -2.33 17.47 8.63
N TYR A 320 -3.02 16.36 8.66
CA TYR A 320 -2.64 15.23 9.51
C TYR A 320 -1.46 14.47 8.91
N TYR A 321 -1.55 14.14 7.62
CA TYR A 321 -0.49 13.51 6.86
C TYR A 321 -0.21 14.27 5.57
N TYR A 322 0.97 14.04 5.03
CA TYR A 322 1.54 14.79 3.92
C TYR A 322 2.01 13.84 2.82
N ALA A 323 1.98 14.31 1.57
CA ALA A 323 2.54 13.55 0.47
C ALA A 323 4.02 13.23 0.71
N PHE A 324 4.40 12.02 0.34
CA PHE A 324 5.77 11.54 0.39
C PHE A 324 6.65 12.30 -0.61
N ASN A 325 7.91 12.51 -0.26
CA ASN A 325 8.82 13.28 -1.11
C ASN A 325 9.48 12.40 -2.17
N THR A 326 8.88 12.38 -3.34
CA THR A 326 9.37 11.70 -4.55
C THR A 326 10.04 12.66 -5.54
N ALA A 327 10.12 13.95 -5.20
CA ALA A 327 10.66 15.00 -6.04
C ALA A 327 12.13 15.37 -5.73
N GLU A 328 12.76 14.70 -4.78
CA GLU A 328 14.15 14.94 -4.36
C GLU A 328 14.82 13.63 -3.93
N ASP A 329 16.09 13.44 -4.25
CA ASP A 329 16.87 12.23 -3.92
C ASP A 329 16.81 11.90 -2.42
N ALA A 330 17.02 12.88 -1.55
CA ALA A 330 17.01 12.68 -0.10
C ALA A 330 15.66 12.13 0.42
N GLY A 331 14.56 12.46 -0.24
CA GLY A 331 13.23 11.91 0.05
C GLY A 331 13.13 10.45 -0.36
N ILE A 332 13.45 10.15 -1.61
CA ILE A 332 13.43 8.81 -2.20
C ILE A 332 14.33 7.86 -1.41
N GLU A 333 15.59 8.24 -1.17
CA GLU A 333 16.58 7.46 -0.43
C GLU A 333 16.13 7.18 1.01
N THR A 334 15.58 8.21 1.71
CA THR A 334 15.10 8.02 3.08
C THR A 334 13.89 7.09 3.14
N MET A 335 12.92 7.23 2.22
CA MET A 335 11.75 6.34 2.13
C MET A 335 12.17 4.91 1.80
N ALA A 336 13.08 4.74 0.84
CA ALA A 336 13.62 3.44 0.46
C ALA A 336 14.31 2.73 1.62
N ALA A 337 15.17 3.46 2.36
CA ALA A 337 15.83 2.93 3.55
C ALA A 337 14.83 2.56 4.66
N VAL A 338 13.76 3.34 4.86
CA VAL A 338 12.69 3.02 5.81
C VAL A 338 11.94 1.76 5.38
N GLY A 339 11.54 1.65 4.11
CA GLY A 339 10.85 0.48 3.59
C GLY A 339 11.70 -0.78 3.71
N ALA A 340 12.97 -0.72 3.29
CA ALA A 340 13.91 -1.83 3.37
C ALA A 340 14.17 -2.26 4.84
N PHE A 341 14.43 -1.31 5.74
CA PHE A 341 14.65 -1.58 7.16
C PHE A 341 13.44 -2.29 7.80
N LEU A 342 12.24 -1.74 7.60
CA LEU A 342 11.03 -2.31 8.17
C LEU A 342 10.73 -3.69 7.60
N ALA A 343 10.82 -3.86 6.28
CA ALA A 343 10.57 -5.14 5.63
C ALA A 343 11.61 -6.19 6.02
N GLN A 344 12.89 -5.83 6.15
CA GLN A 344 13.94 -6.73 6.62
C GLN A 344 13.74 -7.13 8.09
N ARG A 345 13.36 -6.18 8.96
CA ARG A 345 13.17 -6.44 10.39
C ARG A 345 11.96 -7.32 10.67
N TYR A 346 10.88 -7.14 9.92
CA TYR A 346 9.60 -7.81 10.16
C TYR A 346 9.27 -8.86 9.10
N ARG A 347 10.24 -9.66 8.67
CA ARG A 347 10.03 -10.69 7.63
C ARG A 347 9.98 -12.12 8.15
N ASP A 348 10.75 -12.48 9.19
CA ASP A 348 11.09 -13.85 9.57
C ASP A 348 10.59 -14.28 10.97
N GLY A 349 9.84 -13.41 11.65
CA GLY A 349 9.27 -13.68 12.97
C GLY A 349 10.19 -13.36 14.15
N GLU A 350 11.47 -13.02 13.97
CA GLU A 350 12.36 -12.64 15.07
C GLU A 350 11.80 -11.43 15.84
N HIS A 351 11.29 -10.43 15.11
CA HIS A 351 10.63 -9.25 15.65
C HIS A 351 9.14 -9.17 15.30
N GLY A 352 8.58 -10.24 14.77
CA GLY A 352 7.26 -10.34 14.16
C GLY A 352 7.34 -10.38 12.64
N THR A 353 6.20 -10.69 11.98
CA THR A 353 6.12 -10.80 10.52
C THR A 353 5.01 -9.91 9.99
N VAL A 354 5.36 -8.90 9.20
CA VAL A 354 4.43 -8.02 8.51
C VAL A 354 4.39 -8.39 7.03
N MET A 355 3.20 -8.75 6.54
CA MET A 355 3.03 -9.18 5.15
C MET A 355 2.27 -8.17 4.28
N ASN A 356 1.46 -7.30 4.89
CA ASN A 356 0.74 -6.26 4.17
C ASN A 356 1.24 -4.87 4.57
N TRP A 357 1.52 -4.03 3.57
CA TRP A 357 2.04 -2.69 3.74
C TRP A 357 1.17 -1.69 2.99
N ILE A 358 0.51 -0.79 3.69
CA ILE A 358 -0.32 0.26 3.09
C ILE A 358 0.50 1.54 3.03
N VAL A 359 0.55 2.18 1.86
CA VAL A 359 1.27 3.44 1.64
C VAL A 359 0.30 4.62 1.78
N GLY A 360 0.44 5.39 2.86
CA GLY A 360 -0.45 6.50 3.18
C GLY A 360 -1.79 6.08 3.77
N ASN A 361 -2.72 7.05 3.86
CA ASN A 361 -4.09 6.86 4.35
C ASN A 361 -5.04 7.74 3.54
N GLU A 362 -6.11 7.15 2.97
CA GLU A 362 -7.15 7.88 2.20
C GLU A 362 -6.56 8.97 1.29
N VAL A 363 -5.56 8.58 0.48
CA VAL A 363 -4.71 9.54 -0.23
C VAL A 363 -5.47 10.41 -1.23
N ASN A 364 -6.63 9.95 -1.71
CA ASN A 364 -7.52 10.75 -2.54
C ASN A 364 -8.08 11.98 -1.80
N VAL A 365 -8.09 11.99 -0.45
CA VAL A 365 -8.46 13.15 0.38
C VAL A 365 -7.23 14.05 0.61
N ARG A 366 -6.79 14.68 -0.48
CA ARG A 366 -5.56 15.46 -0.58
C ARG A 366 -5.34 16.50 0.53
N SER A 367 -6.39 17.19 0.94
CA SER A 367 -6.25 18.31 1.90
C SER A 367 -5.91 17.89 3.32
N ASP A 368 -6.14 16.62 3.69
CA ASP A 368 -6.13 16.18 5.09
C ASP A 368 -5.23 14.97 5.33
N TRP A 369 -5.28 13.98 4.42
CA TRP A 369 -4.65 12.68 4.65
C TRP A 369 -3.38 12.41 3.84
N ASN A 370 -3.18 13.18 2.76
CA ASN A 370 -1.96 13.13 1.95
C ASN A 370 -1.72 14.52 1.36
N TYR A 371 -1.54 15.52 2.25
CA TYR A 371 -1.51 16.91 1.86
C TYR A 371 -0.41 17.22 0.85
N MET A 372 -0.83 17.83 -0.24
CA MET A 372 -0.01 18.51 -1.24
C MET A 372 -0.75 19.80 -1.67
N GLN A 373 -0.07 20.84 -2.11
CA GLN A 373 -0.73 21.96 -2.79
C GLN A 373 -1.54 21.42 -3.96
N TYR A 374 -2.62 22.13 -4.32
CA TYR A 374 -3.49 21.66 -5.41
C TYR A 374 -2.72 21.62 -6.73
N VAL A 375 -2.74 20.46 -7.35
CA VAL A 375 -2.28 20.16 -8.70
C VAL A 375 -3.41 19.42 -9.45
N ASP A 376 -3.27 19.18 -10.75
CA ASP A 376 -4.20 18.30 -11.47
C ASP A 376 -4.07 16.84 -11.01
N LEU A 377 -5.02 16.01 -11.43
CA LEU A 377 -5.10 14.61 -11.03
C LEU A 377 -3.87 13.83 -11.50
N GLU A 378 -3.42 14.05 -12.75
CA GLU A 378 -2.27 13.33 -13.32
C GLU A 378 -1.01 13.58 -12.49
N THR A 379 -0.69 14.84 -12.23
CA THR A 379 0.46 15.22 -11.38
C THR A 379 0.36 14.61 -9.99
N TYR A 380 -0.83 14.67 -9.36
CA TYR A 380 -1.03 14.14 -8.02
C TYR A 380 -0.90 12.62 -7.96
N ALA A 381 -1.51 11.93 -8.92
CA ALA A 381 -1.47 10.48 -9.02
C ALA A 381 -0.05 9.97 -9.33
N ARG A 382 0.73 10.71 -10.14
CA ARG A 382 2.13 10.41 -10.45
C ARG A 382 3.01 10.45 -9.20
N GLU A 383 2.92 11.51 -8.41
CA GLU A 383 3.70 11.63 -7.17
C GLU A 383 3.35 10.52 -6.18
N TYR A 384 2.08 10.16 -6.10
CA TYR A 384 1.67 9.04 -5.24
C TYR A 384 2.09 7.67 -5.80
N ALA A 385 1.98 7.45 -7.11
CA ALA A 385 2.44 6.23 -7.77
C ALA A 385 3.95 6.04 -7.59
N ASN A 386 4.74 7.12 -7.68
CA ASN A 386 6.16 7.11 -7.38
C ASN A 386 6.44 6.68 -5.92
N ALA A 387 5.70 7.23 -4.95
CA ALA A 387 5.84 6.84 -3.55
C ALA A 387 5.50 5.36 -3.33
N VAL A 388 4.42 4.87 -3.96
CA VAL A 388 4.05 3.44 -3.94
C VAL A 388 5.18 2.60 -4.52
N ARG A 389 5.78 2.99 -5.65
CA ARG A 389 6.89 2.27 -6.28
C ARG A 389 8.14 2.23 -5.40
N VAL A 390 8.49 3.34 -4.72
CA VAL A 390 9.63 3.35 -3.78
C VAL A 390 9.43 2.34 -2.66
N PHE A 391 8.26 2.33 -2.03
CA PHE A 391 7.96 1.36 -0.97
C PHE A 391 7.82 -0.06 -1.52
N TYR A 392 7.20 -0.24 -2.69
CA TYR A 392 7.11 -1.54 -3.35
C TYR A 392 8.49 -2.14 -3.58
N ASN A 393 9.39 -1.40 -4.25
CA ASN A 393 10.72 -1.89 -4.56
C ASN A 393 11.53 -2.16 -3.30
N SER A 394 11.51 -1.27 -2.30
CA SER A 394 12.26 -1.44 -1.07
C SER A 394 11.73 -2.60 -0.19
N ILE A 395 10.41 -2.79 -0.13
CA ILE A 395 9.80 -3.87 0.66
C ILE A 395 9.98 -5.22 -0.02
N LYS A 396 9.67 -5.30 -1.32
CA LYS A 396 9.75 -6.55 -2.09
C LYS A 396 11.19 -7.04 -2.23
N SER A 397 12.18 -6.15 -2.32
CA SER A 397 13.60 -6.53 -2.34
C SER A 397 14.09 -7.15 -1.02
N MET A 398 13.35 -6.98 0.10
CA MET A 398 13.67 -7.59 1.39
C MET A 398 12.80 -8.79 1.73
N ASN A 399 11.54 -8.80 1.29
CA ASN A 399 10.56 -9.87 1.50
C ASN A 399 9.72 -10.07 0.23
N ALA A 400 10.07 -11.09 -0.56
CA ALA A 400 9.52 -11.34 -1.89
C ALA A 400 7.98 -11.41 -1.92
N ASN A 401 7.38 -12.02 -0.90
CA ASN A 401 5.94 -12.29 -0.87
C ASN A 401 5.13 -11.24 -0.07
N ALA A 402 5.78 -10.17 0.42
CA ALA A 402 5.05 -9.05 1.01
C ALA A 402 4.18 -8.35 -0.04
N ARG A 403 3.02 -7.83 0.38
CA ARG A 403 2.08 -7.09 -0.49
C ARG A 403 2.06 -5.62 -0.13
N VAL A 404 1.97 -4.76 -1.14
CA VAL A 404 1.92 -3.30 -0.99
C VAL A 404 0.59 -2.78 -1.53
N TYR A 405 -0.06 -1.90 -0.79
CA TYR A 405 -1.41 -1.42 -1.07
C TYR A 405 -1.47 0.10 -1.20
N VAL A 406 -2.28 0.57 -2.15
CA VAL A 406 -2.73 1.96 -2.23
C VAL A 406 -3.94 2.16 -1.31
N SER A 407 -4.10 3.34 -0.70
CA SER A 407 -5.15 3.60 0.31
C SER A 407 -6.16 4.62 -0.16
N MET A 408 -7.45 4.26 -0.15
CA MET A 408 -8.56 5.09 -0.66
C MET A 408 -9.77 5.09 0.28
N ASP A 409 -10.50 6.23 0.32
CA ASP A 409 -11.76 6.38 1.05
C ASP A 409 -12.98 5.87 0.25
N GLN A 410 -14.21 6.15 0.72
CA GLN A 410 -15.45 5.72 0.07
C GLN A 410 -15.96 6.67 -1.05
N GLN A 411 -15.28 7.78 -1.36
CA GLN A 411 -15.77 8.79 -2.33
C GLN A 411 -15.45 8.37 -3.76
N TRP A 412 -16.21 7.44 -4.31
CA TRP A 412 -15.91 6.71 -5.53
C TRP A 412 -15.98 7.56 -6.82
N ASP A 413 -17.17 8.05 -7.18
CA ASP A 413 -17.42 8.90 -8.37
C ASP A 413 -18.32 10.06 -7.92
N ARG A 414 -17.84 10.84 -6.96
CA ARG A 414 -18.64 11.86 -6.30
C ARG A 414 -18.68 13.17 -7.04
N ASN A 415 -17.70 13.40 -7.90
CA ASN A 415 -17.55 14.61 -8.71
C ASN A 415 -17.67 15.89 -7.85
N LEU A 416 -17.15 15.78 -6.65
CA LEU A 416 -16.97 16.93 -5.80
C LEU A 416 -15.73 17.65 -6.28
N SER A 417 -15.77 18.36 -7.39
CA SER A 417 -14.68 19.20 -7.92
C SER A 417 -14.06 20.12 -6.86
N SER A 418 -13.95 19.62 -5.66
CA SER A 418 -13.33 20.31 -4.58
C SER A 418 -11.83 20.11 -4.76
N LYS A 419 -11.09 21.21 -4.73
CA LYS A 419 -9.64 21.19 -4.63
C LYS A 419 -9.12 20.43 -3.40
N ASN A 420 -9.98 19.77 -2.65
CA ASN A 420 -9.65 19.08 -1.42
C ASN A 420 -9.48 17.57 -1.60
N SER A 421 -10.20 16.97 -2.56
CA SER A 421 -10.14 15.52 -2.82
C SER A 421 -10.31 15.24 -4.31
N TYR A 422 -9.82 14.08 -4.73
CA TYR A 422 -10.06 13.47 -6.04
C TYR A 422 -11.04 12.32 -5.85
N ASP A 423 -11.77 11.96 -6.90
CA ASP A 423 -12.62 10.77 -6.88
C ASP A 423 -11.76 9.51 -6.93
N VAL A 424 -12.13 8.49 -6.15
CA VAL A 424 -11.36 7.25 -6.01
C VAL A 424 -11.23 6.53 -7.34
N LYS A 425 -12.33 6.42 -8.10
CA LYS A 425 -12.32 5.77 -9.42
C LYS A 425 -11.31 6.41 -10.38
N ASP A 426 -11.31 7.73 -10.46
CA ASP A 426 -10.40 8.48 -11.32
C ASP A 426 -8.95 8.37 -10.84
N MET A 427 -8.74 8.40 -9.51
CA MET A 427 -7.43 8.24 -8.92
C MET A 427 -6.82 6.84 -9.19
N LEU A 428 -7.64 5.77 -9.03
CA LEU A 428 -7.22 4.41 -9.34
C LEU A 428 -6.91 4.21 -10.83
N ALA A 429 -7.77 4.76 -11.71
CA ALA A 429 -7.55 4.72 -13.15
C ALA A 429 -6.22 5.37 -13.53
N GLU A 430 -5.95 6.54 -12.96
CA GLU A 430 -4.74 7.31 -13.28
C GLU A 430 -3.47 6.67 -12.71
N ILE A 431 -3.50 6.19 -11.47
CA ILE A 431 -2.39 5.42 -10.87
C ILE A 431 -2.09 4.20 -11.74
N ASN A 432 -3.12 3.44 -12.12
CA ASN A 432 -2.94 2.24 -12.92
C ASN A 432 -2.40 2.56 -14.32
N ARG A 433 -2.88 3.62 -14.97
CA ARG A 433 -2.38 4.07 -16.28
C ARG A 433 -0.87 4.39 -16.22
N ILE A 434 -0.46 5.15 -15.19
CA ILE A 434 0.94 5.53 -14.99
C ILE A 434 1.80 4.29 -14.73
N VAL A 435 1.39 3.46 -13.77
CA VAL A 435 2.14 2.27 -13.36
C VAL A 435 2.26 1.28 -14.52
N SER A 436 1.18 1.05 -15.30
CA SER A 436 1.19 0.12 -16.42
C SER A 436 2.05 0.60 -17.57
N ALA A 437 2.09 1.92 -17.85
CA ALA A 437 2.93 2.50 -18.91
C ALA A 437 4.44 2.45 -18.56
N GLU A 438 4.79 2.56 -17.27
CA GLU A 438 6.17 2.67 -16.80
C GLU A 438 6.71 1.36 -16.18
N GLY A 439 6.03 0.25 -16.36
CA GLY A 439 6.33 -1.07 -15.77
C GLY A 439 5.34 -1.43 -14.66
N ASN A 440 4.41 -2.34 -14.98
CA ASN A 440 3.34 -2.75 -14.08
C ASN A 440 3.91 -3.47 -12.84
N ILE A 441 3.40 -3.12 -11.66
CA ILE A 441 3.71 -3.74 -10.37
C ILE A 441 2.43 -4.20 -9.67
N ASP A 442 2.52 -5.20 -8.79
CA ASP A 442 1.39 -5.82 -8.11
C ASP A 442 0.97 -5.06 -6.86
N TRP A 443 0.38 -3.88 -7.06
CA TRP A 443 -0.25 -3.16 -5.96
C TRP A 443 -1.63 -3.72 -5.64
N GLY A 444 -2.00 -3.75 -4.35
CA GLY A 444 -3.36 -4.02 -3.88
C GLY A 444 -4.11 -2.76 -3.49
N LEU A 445 -5.40 -2.88 -3.19
CA LEU A 445 -6.25 -1.78 -2.72
C LEU A 445 -6.61 -1.93 -1.24
N ALA A 446 -6.27 -0.95 -0.42
CA ALA A 446 -6.78 -0.75 0.92
C ALA A 446 -7.92 0.28 0.87
N HIS A 447 -9.16 -0.20 1.00
CA HIS A 447 -10.36 0.61 0.85
C HIS A 447 -11.08 0.81 2.19
N HIS A 448 -11.64 2.01 2.43
CA HIS A 448 -12.37 2.37 3.65
C HIS A 448 -13.86 2.57 3.38
N PRO A 449 -14.68 1.51 3.37
CA PRO A 449 -16.11 1.58 3.03
C PRO A 449 -16.98 1.99 4.21
N TYR A 450 -16.66 3.09 4.88
CA TYR A 450 -17.49 3.61 5.96
C TYR A 450 -18.93 3.92 5.51
N ALA A 451 -19.86 3.87 6.44
CA ALA A 451 -21.22 4.30 6.20
C ALA A 451 -21.29 5.80 5.82
N TYR A 452 -22.25 6.19 5.01
CA TYR A 452 -22.44 7.59 4.66
C TYR A 452 -23.85 8.08 5.05
N PRO A 453 -23.97 9.14 5.86
CA PRO A 453 -22.92 9.78 6.65
C PRO A 453 -22.27 8.83 7.65
N LEU A 454 -21.06 9.18 8.13
CA LEU A 454 -20.25 8.32 8.99
C LEU A 454 -20.93 7.88 10.29
N ASP A 455 -21.83 8.71 10.83
CA ASP A 455 -22.64 8.45 12.02
C ASP A 455 -23.92 7.63 11.74
N ASN A 456 -24.16 7.22 10.48
CA ASN A 456 -25.35 6.46 10.10
C ASN A 456 -25.15 4.94 10.35
N THR A 457 -25.32 4.51 11.57
CA THR A 457 -25.14 3.09 11.94
C THR A 457 -26.14 2.17 11.22
N THR A 458 -27.35 2.63 10.92
CA THR A 458 -28.37 1.86 10.19
C THR A 458 -28.39 2.22 8.69
N PHE A 459 -27.22 2.13 8.05
CA PHE A 459 -26.97 2.62 6.68
C PHE A 459 -27.91 2.01 5.63
N TRP A 460 -28.37 0.78 5.80
CA TRP A 460 -29.35 0.12 4.92
C TRP A 460 -30.71 0.83 4.87
N ASN A 461 -31.05 1.67 5.88
CA ASN A 461 -32.25 2.50 5.92
C ASN A 461 -32.08 3.88 5.27
N SER A 462 -30.98 4.11 4.58
CA SER A 462 -30.73 5.38 3.90
C SER A 462 -31.83 5.71 2.89
N SER A 463 -32.26 6.96 2.84
CA SER A 463 -33.34 7.40 1.98
C SER A 463 -33.06 8.75 1.31
N GLY A 464 -33.91 9.13 0.34
CA GLY A 464 -33.80 10.40 -0.34
C GLY A 464 -32.44 10.61 -1.01
N LYS A 465 -31.83 11.78 -0.77
CA LYS A 465 -30.54 12.15 -1.39
C LYS A 465 -29.39 11.22 -1.01
N ILE A 466 -29.37 10.69 0.21
CA ILE A 466 -28.30 9.77 0.63
C ILE A 466 -28.39 8.48 -0.18
N ARG A 467 -29.58 7.91 -0.28
CA ARG A 467 -29.78 6.66 -1.07
C ARG A 467 -29.40 6.81 -2.53
N SER A 468 -29.61 7.99 -3.13
CA SER A 468 -29.24 8.23 -4.53
C SER A 468 -27.72 8.33 -4.77
N LEU A 469 -26.91 8.43 -3.72
CA LEU A 469 -25.44 8.45 -3.81
C LEU A 469 -24.82 7.04 -3.71
N ILE A 470 -25.59 6.05 -3.24
CA ILE A 470 -25.14 4.68 -3.01
C ILE A 470 -25.95 3.75 -3.89
N THR A 471 -25.38 3.34 -5.01
CA THR A 471 -26.03 2.50 -6.02
C THR A 471 -25.12 1.34 -6.40
N ALA A 472 -25.67 0.32 -7.06
CA ALA A 472 -24.89 -0.78 -7.61
C ALA A 472 -24.20 -0.43 -8.95
N SER A 473 -24.36 0.81 -9.41
CA SER A 473 -23.72 1.28 -10.65
C SER A 473 -22.24 1.58 -10.41
N GLU A 474 -21.41 1.32 -11.40
CA GLU A 474 -20.02 1.76 -11.43
C GLU A 474 -19.84 3.27 -11.25
N ASN A 475 -20.84 4.05 -11.68
CA ASN A 475 -20.86 5.51 -11.51
C ASN A 475 -21.56 5.93 -10.20
N THR A 476 -21.58 5.05 -9.20
CA THR A 476 -22.05 5.40 -7.86
C THR A 476 -21.19 6.50 -7.25
N SER A 477 -21.79 7.46 -6.57
CA SER A 477 -21.01 8.55 -5.96
C SER A 477 -20.20 8.08 -4.75
N ILE A 478 -20.70 7.07 -4.02
CA ILE A 478 -20.10 6.58 -2.78
C ILE A 478 -20.18 5.06 -2.77
N VAL A 479 -19.09 4.43 -2.34
CA VAL A 479 -19.05 3.00 -2.03
C VAL A 479 -19.02 2.80 -0.53
N THR A 480 -19.96 1.99 -0.04
CA THR A 480 -20.07 1.52 1.34
C THR A 480 -20.22 -0.01 1.33
N MET A 481 -20.47 -0.62 2.47
CA MET A 481 -20.75 -2.07 2.50
C MET A 481 -22.05 -2.48 1.80
N GLU A 482 -22.92 -1.53 1.43
CA GLU A 482 -24.14 -1.84 0.64
C GLU A 482 -23.86 -2.15 -0.83
N ASN A 483 -22.74 -1.67 -1.35
CA ASN A 483 -22.38 -1.77 -2.77
C ASN A 483 -20.87 -2.01 -2.96
N ILE A 484 -20.24 -2.69 -2.02
CA ILE A 484 -18.79 -2.94 -2.03
C ILE A 484 -18.31 -3.70 -3.28
N GLN A 485 -19.17 -4.51 -3.91
CA GLN A 485 -18.89 -5.20 -5.16
C GLN A 485 -18.51 -4.24 -6.29
N VAL A 486 -18.94 -2.98 -6.27
CA VAL A 486 -18.57 -1.98 -7.29
C VAL A 486 -17.04 -1.84 -7.39
N VAL A 487 -16.33 -1.86 -6.26
CA VAL A 487 -14.87 -1.79 -6.22
C VAL A 487 -14.25 -3.04 -6.83
N THR A 488 -14.70 -4.22 -6.39
CA THR A 488 -14.12 -5.48 -6.87
C THR A 488 -14.47 -5.77 -8.33
N ASP A 489 -15.68 -5.39 -8.79
CA ASP A 489 -16.04 -5.49 -10.21
C ASP A 489 -15.19 -4.55 -11.09
N TYR A 490 -14.85 -3.37 -10.58
CA TYR A 490 -13.97 -2.43 -11.27
C TYR A 490 -12.55 -3.00 -11.43
N LEU A 491 -12.00 -3.63 -10.38
CA LEU A 491 -10.65 -4.21 -10.40
C LEU A 491 -10.55 -5.48 -11.28
N GLN A 492 -11.67 -6.10 -11.68
CA GLN A 492 -11.70 -7.23 -12.62
C GLN A 492 -11.61 -6.82 -14.09
N ARG A 493 -11.58 -5.54 -14.40
CA ARG A 493 -11.43 -5.05 -15.77
C ARG A 493 -10.04 -5.41 -16.31
N PRO A 494 -9.94 -5.76 -17.60
CA PRO A 494 -8.66 -6.15 -18.20
C PRO A 494 -7.53 -5.13 -17.95
N GLU A 495 -7.84 -3.84 -18.02
CA GLU A 495 -6.89 -2.75 -17.80
C GLU A 495 -6.41 -2.62 -16.34
N MET A 496 -7.16 -3.18 -15.37
CA MET A 496 -6.85 -3.09 -13.95
C MET A 496 -6.09 -4.31 -13.41
N LEU A 497 -5.94 -5.36 -14.18
CA LEU A 497 -5.27 -6.59 -13.76
C LEU A 497 -3.76 -6.37 -13.50
N THR A 498 -3.16 -7.30 -12.75
CA THR A 498 -1.70 -7.37 -12.61
C THR A 498 -1.04 -7.74 -13.94
N ALA A 499 0.29 -7.71 -13.99
CA ALA A 499 1.02 -8.14 -15.18
C ALA A 499 0.76 -9.61 -15.54
N GLU A 500 0.46 -10.45 -14.53
CA GLU A 500 0.12 -11.87 -14.69
C GLU A 500 -1.36 -12.10 -15.03
N GLY A 501 -2.16 -11.05 -15.12
CA GLY A 501 -3.60 -11.13 -15.42
C GLY A 501 -4.48 -11.46 -14.20
N GLU A 502 -3.97 -11.33 -13.00
CA GLU A 502 -4.72 -11.58 -11.76
C GLU A 502 -5.44 -10.31 -11.27
N VAL A 503 -6.56 -10.51 -10.57
CA VAL A 503 -7.28 -9.41 -9.93
C VAL A 503 -6.51 -8.91 -8.72
N ARG A 504 -6.31 -7.59 -8.62
CA ARG A 504 -5.58 -6.99 -7.51
C ARG A 504 -6.27 -7.24 -6.17
N PRO A 505 -5.53 -7.64 -5.11
CA PRO A 505 -6.12 -7.97 -3.80
C PRO A 505 -6.71 -6.73 -3.13
N VAL A 506 -7.82 -6.93 -2.38
CA VAL A 506 -8.49 -5.86 -1.63
C VAL A 506 -8.47 -6.16 -0.15
N ILE A 507 -8.07 -5.17 0.66
CA ILE A 507 -8.25 -5.17 2.11
C ILE A 507 -9.22 -4.04 2.45
N LEU A 508 -10.29 -4.33 3.21
CA LEU A 508 -11.09 -3.31 3.85
C LEU A 508 -10.38 -2.90 5.14
N SER A 509 -9.43 -1.96 4.99
CA SER A 509 -8.44 -1.67 6.04
C SER A 509 -8.96 -0.81 7.18
N GLU A 510 -10.10 -0.14 6.98
CA GLU A 510 -10.74 0.66 8.01
C GLU A 510 -12.25 0.79 7.75
N LEU A 511 -13.05 0.34 8.71
CA LEU A 511 -14.48 0.58 8.77
C LEU A 511 -14.96 0.44 10.22
N GLY A 512 -16.10 1.04 10.55
CA GLY A 512 -16.67 0.95 11.89
C GLY A 512 -18.06 1.57 11.98
N TYR A 513 -18.80 1.20 13.02
CA TYR A 513 -20.18 1.61 13.25
C TYR A 513 -20.36 2.12 14.67
N SER A 514 -21.03 3.29 14.84
CA SER A 514 -21.20 3.90 16.15
C SER A 514 -22.25 3.19 16.99
N SER A 515 -21.94 2.92 18.26
CA SER A 515 -22.91 2.39 19.23
C SER A 515 -23.81 3.47 19.85
N LEU A 516 -23.63 4.74 19.52
CA LEU A 516 -24.42 5.83 20.12
C LEU A 516 -25.90 5.79 19.73
N ASP A 517 -26.22 5.23 18.55
CA ASP A 517 -27.60 4.95 18.12
C ASP A 517 -28.10 3.56 18.56
N GLY A 518 -27.36 2.89 19.46
CA GLY A 518 -27.69 1.59 20.04
C GLY A 518 -26.65 0.52 19.72
N GLU A 519 -26.22 -0.19 20.76
CA GLU A 519 -25.22 -1.27 20.62
C GLU A 519 -25.72 -2.43 19.74
N VAL A 520 -27.04 -2.67 19.73
CA VAL A 520 -27.66 -3.70 18.88
C VAL A 520 -27.62 -3.30 17.40
N ASN A 521 -27.80 -2.00 17.09
CA ASN A 521 -27.65 -1.48 15.73
C ASN A 521 -26.20 -1.56 15.25
N GLN A 522 -25.24 -1.23 16.13
CA GLN A 522 -23.80 -1.40 15.84
C GLN A 522 -23.48 -2.86 15.47
N ALA A 523 -23.97 -3.81 16.23
CA ALA A 523 -23.75 -5.23 15.99
C ALA A 523 -24.43 -5.74 14.72
N ALA A 524 -25.64 -5.25 14.41
CA ALA A 524 -26.33 -5.55 13.15
C ALA A 524 -25.58 -5.00 11.94
N ALA A 525 -25.04 -3.79 12.05
CA ALA A 525 -24.22 -3.17 11.01
C ALA A 525 -22.93 -3.96 10.74
N PHE A 526 -22.28 -4.40 11.79
CA PHE A 526 -21.10 -5.26 11.67
C PHE A 526 -21.43 -6.59 11.00
N ALA A 527 -22.52 -7.25 11.41
CA ALA A 527 -22.95 -8.53 10.82
C ALA A 527 -23.25 -8.37 9.31
N TYR A 528 -23.97 -7.28 8.93
CA TYR A 528 -24.19 -6.94 7.52
C TYR A 528 -22.87 -6.82 6.76
N ALA A 529 -21.96 -6.00 7.27
CA ALA A 529 -20.67 -5.75 6.62
C ALA A 529 -19.83 -7.02 6.47
N TYR A 530 -19.79 -7.84 7.53
CA TYR A 530 -19.03 -9.09 7.50
C TYR A 530 -19.55 -10.04 6.42
N TYR A 531 -20.85 -10.32 6.38
CA TYR A 531 -21.40 -11.25 5.39
C TYR A 531 -21.29 -10.70 3.95
N ALA A 532 -21.41 -9.40 3.76
CA ALA A 532 -21.18 -8.78 2.45
C ALA A 532 -19.71 -8.93 1.99
N ALA A 533 -18.76 -8.73 2.89
CA ALA A 533 -17.33 -8.87 2.59
C ALA A 533 -16.91 -10.33 2.42
N ASP A 534 -17.30 -11.22 3.34
CA ASP A 534 -16.93 -12.64 3.36
C ASP A 534 -17.43 -13.40 2.12
N SER A 535 -18.55 -12.96 1.55
CA SER A 535 -19.08 -13.53 0.30
C SER A 535 -18.33 -13.08 -0.96
N ASN A 536 -17.43 -12.11 -0.86
CA ASN A 536 -16.68 -11.57 -1.99
C ASN A 536 -15.24 -12.13 -2.01
N PRO A 537 -14.89 -12.99 -2.99
CA PRO A 537 -13.60 -13.71 -3.01
C PRO A 537 -12.39 -12.82 -3.31
N TYR A 538 -12.59 -11.55 -3.63
CA TYR A 538 -11.52 -10.60 -3.88
C TYR A 538 -11.19 -9.74 -2.65
N ILE A 539 -11.90 -9.96 -1.52
CA ILE A 539 -11.64 -9.28 -0.25
C ILE A 539 -10.89 -10.22 0.68
N ASP A 540 -9.62 -9.92 0.93
CA ASP A 540 -8.72 -10.75 1.73
C ASP A 540 -8.85 -10.51 3.24
N ALA A 541 -9.26 -9.30 3.65
CA ALA A 541 -9.43 -8.94 5.06
C ALA A 541 -10.43 -7.81 5.24
N MET A 542 -11.13 -7.84 6.39
CA MET A 542 -12.02 -6.76 6.86
C MET A 542 -11.60 -6.34 8.27
N ILE A 543 -11.00 -5.15 8.40
CA ILE A 543 -10.41 -4.67 9.65
C ILE A 543 -11.33 -3.65 10.31
N LEU A 544 -11.99 -4.09 11.40
CA LEU A 544 -12.89 -3.22 12.17
C LEU A 544 -12.10 -2.18 12.98
N SER A 545 -12.42 -0.95 12.86
CA SER A 545 -11.99 0.16 13.70
C SER A 545 -13.05 0.35 14.79
N ARG A 546 -12.85 -0.15 16.03
CA ARG A 546 -11.63 -0.60 16.69
C ARG A 546 -11.91 -1.53 17.89
N GLN A 547 -10.87 -1.99 18.58
CA GLN A 547 -11.01 -2.85 19.75
C GLN A 547 -11.65 -2.10 20.94
N THR A 548 -11.20 -0.87 21.23
CA THR A 548 -11.68 -0.05 22.36
C THR A 548 -12.11 1.33 21.88
N ASP A 549 -13.22 1.89 22.37
CA ASP A 549 -13.64 3.26 22.05
C ASP A 549 -12.52 4.27 22.30
N ALA A 550 -12.24 5.15 21.35
CA ALA A 550 -11.35 6.29 21.55
C ALA A 550 -12.13 7.51 22.08
N ALA A 551 -11.57 8.20 23.07
CA ALA A 551 -12.24 9.34 23.72
C ALA A 551 -12.62 10.46 22.75
N GLU A 552 -11.71 10.73 21.84
CA GLU A 552 -11.83 11.80 20.85
C GLU A 552 -12.90 11.49 19.80
N GLU A 553 -13.00 10.23 19.36
CA GLU A 553 -14.04 9.75 18.45
C GLU A 553 -15.42 9.79 19.10
N VAL A 554 -15.51 9.33 20.34
CA VAL A 554 -16.76 9.40 21.12
C VAL A 554 -17.24 10.84 21.30
N ALA A 555 -16.32 11.78 21.53
CA ALA A 555 -16.63 13.20 21.61
C ALA A 555 -17.19 13.78 20.28
N GLN A 556 -16.87 13.13 19.16
CA GLN A 556 -17.34 13.50 17.83
C GLN A 556 -18.58 12.72 17.38
N GLY A 557 -19.10 11.83 18.20
CA GLY A 557 -20.31 11.05 17.90
C GLY A 557 -20.03 9.62 17.41
N LEU A 558 -18.80 9.12 17.56
CA LEU A 558 -18.37 7.82 17.03
C LEU A 558 -17.82 6.93 18.14
N ALA A 559 -18.67 6.06 18.66
CA ALA A 559 -18.30 5.03 19.62
C ALA A 559 -18.12 3.68 18.88
N LEU A 560 -17.00 3.50 18.19
CA LEU A 560 -16.76 2.42 17.22
C LEU A 560 -16.28 1.11 17.85
N GLY A 561 -15.70 1.15 19.05
CA GLY A 561 -15.06 0.00 19.71
C GLY A 561 -15.98 -1.19 19.99
N LEU A 562 -15.39 -2.37 20.10
CA LEU A 562 -16.04 -3.58 20.67
C LEU A 562 -16.29 -3.41 22.17
N SER A 563 -15.43 -2.62 22.83
CA SER A 563 -15.53 -2.28 24.24
C SER A 563 -15.55 -0.77 24.44
N THR A 564 -16.19 -0.32 25.53
CA THR A 564 -16.09 1.08 25.95
C THR A 564 -14.68 1.39 26.48
N GLN A 565 -14.34 2.67 26.65
CA GLN A 565 -13.09 3.11 27.28
C GLN A 565 -12.86 2.53 28.68
N SER A 566 -13.94 2.24 29.43
CA SER A 566 -13.85 1.61 30.75
C SER A 566 -13.68 0.08 30.70
N GLY A 567 -13.56 -0.50 29.51
CA GLY A 567 -13.39 -1.95 29.31
C GLY A 567 -14.67 -2.76 29.36
N ARG A 568 -15.86 -2.12 29.43
CA ARG A 568 -17.14 -2.84 29.34
C ARG A 568 -17.34 -3.33 27.89
N ARG A 569 -17.51 -4.64 27.70
CA ARG A 569 -17.88 -5.24 26.42
C ARG A 569 -19.25 -4.73 25.98
N LYS A 570 -19.36 -4.33 24.71
CA LYS A 570 -20.61 -3.96 24.07
C LYS A 570 -21.28 -5.18 23.44
N PHE A 571 -22.52 -5.05 22.99
CA PHE A 571 -23.26 -6.15 22.37
C PHE A 571 -22.55 -6.70 21.11
N ILE A 572 -21.89 -5.86 20.34
CA ILE A 572 -21.09 -6.26 19.16
C ILE A 572 -19.95 -7.23 19.52
N TYR A 573 -19.45 -7.25 20.75
CA TYR A 573 -18.32 -8.09 21.15
C TYR A 573 -18.60 -9.58 20.89
N ASP A 574 -19.75 -10.08 21.33
CA ASP A 574 -20.13 -11.48 21.16
C ASP A 574 -20.45 -11.81 19.69
N VAL A 575 -20.98 -10.86 18.92
CA VAL A 575 -21.21 -11.01 17.49
C VAL A 575 -19.87 -11.11 16.75
N PHE A 576 -18.93 -10.20 17.01
CA PHE A 576 -17.60 -10.23 16.43
C PHE A 576 -16.87 -11.55 16.73
N LYS A 577 -16.91 -11.97 17.99
CA LYS A 577 -16.26 -13.20 18.44
C LYS A 577 -16.73 -14.44 17.66
N ASN A 578 -18.03 -14.53 17.38
CA ASN A 578 -18.65 -15.78 16.91
C ASN A 578 -19.06 -15.77 15.44
N ILE A 579 -18.91 -14.65 14.70
CA ILE A 579 -19.48 -14.50 13.36
C ILE A 579 -18.89 -15.45 12.32
N ASP A 580 -17.65 -15.86 12.48
CA ASP A 580 -16.91 -16.80 11.62
C ASP A 580 -16.84 -18.22 12.21
N GLN A 581 -17.55 -18.47 13.30
CA GLN A 581 -17.54 -19.77 14.00
C GLN A 581 -18.75 -20.63 13.63
N PRO A 582 -18.66 -21.97 13.75
CA PRO A 582 -19.82 -22.83 13.64
C PRO A 582 -20.91 -22.39 14.62
N GLY A 583 -22.14 -22.18 14.12
CA GLY A 583 -23.27 -21.69 14.94
C GLY A 583 -23.37 -20.17 15.02
N ALA A 584 -22.71 -19.44 14.14
CA ALA A 584 -22.76 -17.98 14.01
C ALA A 584 -24.19 -17.41 13.96
N GLU A 585 -25.15 -18.18 13.41
CA GLU A 585 -26.55 -17.77 13.32
C GLU A 585 -27.16 -17.45 14.69
N THR A 586 -26.74 -18.12 15.75
CA THR A 586 -27.20 -17.82 17.13
C THR A 586 -26.90 -16.39 17.53
N TYR A 587 -25.79 -15.84 17.02
CA TYR A 587 -25.30 -14.50 17.35
C TYR A 587 -25.68 -13.44 16.33
N THR A 588 -26.18 -13.82 15.14
CA THR A 588 -26.47 -12.90 14.05
C THR A 588 -27.95 -12.88 13.64
N GLU A 589 -28.78 -13.85 14.09
CA GLU A 589 -30.21 -13.95 13.74
C GLU A 589 -30.99 -12.68 14.08
N PHE A 590 -30.72 -12.06 15.24
CA PHE A 590 -31.37 -10.81 15.68
C PHE A 590 -31.21 -9.68 14.63
N ALA A 591 -30.08 -9.64 13.93
CA ALA A 591 -29.74 -8.58 13.00
C ALA A 591 -30.67 -8.58 11.76
N LYS A 592 -31.14 -9.74 11.31
CA LYS A 592 -32.06 -9.86 10.18
C LYS A 592 -33.33 -9.04 10.39
N SER A 593 -33.92 -9.12 11.60
CA SER A 593 -35.13 -8.34 11.91
C SER A 593 -34.87 -6.83 11.98
N ILE A 594 -33.67 -6.40 12.35
CA ILE A 594 -33.27 -4.99 12.44
C ILE A 594 -32.98 -4.44 11.04
N ILE A 595 -32.30 -5.21 10.21
CA ILE A 595 -31.97 -4.87 8.84
C ILE A 595 -33.22 -4.90 7.96
N GLY A 596 -34.18 -5.77 8.26
CA GLY A 596 -35.41 -5.99 7.50
C GLY A 596 -35.25 -7.02 6.38
N ILE A 597 -34.37 -8.02 6.58
CA ILE A 597 -34.11 -9.14 5.66
C ILE A 597 -34.62 -10.45 6.25
N ASN A 598 -34.89 -11.43 5.41
CA ASN A 598 -35.29 -12.78 5.81
C ASN A 598 -34.09 -13.75 5.79
N SER A 599 -33.09 -13.47 4.97
CA SER A 599 -31.89 -14.29 4.79
C SER A 599 -30.67 -13.42 4.53
N TRP A 600 -29.51 -13.87 4.98
CA TRP A 600 -28.23 -13.22 4.64
C TRP A 600 -27.95 -13.23 3.13
N SER A 601 -28.56 -14.13 2.36
CA SER A 601 -28.46 -14.11 0.89
C SER A 601 -29.00 -12.82 0.24
N GLU A 602 -29.77 -12.00 0.98
CA GLU A 602 -30.23 -10.68 0.49
C GLU A 602 -29.18 -9.59 0.62
N VAL A 603 -28.15 -9.81 1.45
CA VAL A 603 -26.98 -8.92 1.66
C VAL A 603 -25.81 -9.31 0.76
N ILE A 604 -25.68 -10.60 0.50
CA ILE A 604 -24.67 -11.18 -0.37
C ILE A 604 -24.99 -10.80 -1.81
N ALA A 605 -24.07 -10.16 -2.50
CA ALA A 605 -24.24 -9.84 -3.91
C ALA A 605 -24.53 -11.14 -4.69
N SER A 606 -25.68 -11.19 -5.34
CA SER A 606 -25.97 -12.29 -6.27
C SER A 606 -25.01 -12.15 -7.47
N ARG A 607 -24.15 -13.14 -7.64
CA ARG A 607 -23.27 -13.28 -8.80
C ARG A 607 -24.01 -13.88 -9.97
#